data_8e52e40149f639b28da3d81e8b3b081c
#
_entry.id   8e52e40149f639b28da3d81e8b3b081c
#
_cell.length_a   1.000
_cell.length_b   1.000
_cell.length_c   1.000
_cell.angle_alpha   90.00
_cell.angle_beta   90.00
_cell.angle_gamma   90.00
#
_symmetry.space_group_name_H-M   'P 1'
#
loop_
_entity.id
_entity.type
_entity.pdbx_description
1 polymer ?
#
loop_
_entity_poly.entity_id
_entity_poly.type
_entity_poly.pdbx_seq_one_letter_code
_entity_poly.pdbx_strand_id
1 'polypeptide(L)'
;MDWFTDLFTQHSAIQAVVVLSLISVFGMMLGKVRFFGISLGVTFVFFIGIAAGHFGLSVDPSMLAFAESFGLVLFVYALGLQVGPGFFSSLRSGGIRLVSLATLIVLTGSALAVGLGYAARVPMSDMAGILCGATTNTPALGAAQQMLSQMQLDCNNATLGCALTYPLGVVGVILGIIAVRKLFARPSDIPQPDAEHKKNIFIVEFK
;
A
#
# COMPACT_ATOMS: atom_id res chain seq x y z
N MET A 1 -18.03 29.55 18.97
CA MET A 1 -17.05 28.79 18.12
C MET A 1 -17.00 27.31 18.52
N ASP A 2 -17.91 26.89 19.36
CA ASP A 2 -17.90 25.58 19.99
C ASP A 2 -18.22 24.41 19.03
N TRP A 3 -19.04 24.67 17.99
CA TRP A 3 -19.37 23.66 17.00
C TRP A 3 -18.16 23.14 16.19
N PHE A 4 -17.14 23.99 16.01
CA PHE A 4 -15.93 23.59 15.26
C PHE A 4 -15.02 22.71 16.13
N THR A 5 -14.91 23.01 17.42
CA THR A 5 -14.19 22.15 18.38
C THR A 5 -14.92 20.83 18.60
N ASP A 6 -16.26 20.88 18.69
CA ASP A 6 -17.11 19.71 18.83
C ASP A 6 -16.97 18.73 17.65
N LEU A 7 -16.75 19.27 16.43
CA LEU A 7 -16.54 18.46 15.22
C LEU A 7 -15.29 17.56 15.31
N PHE A 8 -14.29 17.96 16.09
CA PHE A 8 -13.05 17.20 16.26
C PHE A 8 -12.97 16.43 17.59
N THR A 9 -13.80 16.74 18.55
CA THR A 9 -13.76 16.16 19.90
C THR A 9 -14.91 15.19 20.18
N GLN A 10 -16.06 15.34 19.53
CA GLN A 10 -17.21 14.44 19.71
C GLN A 10 -17.09 13.25 18.75
N HIS A 11 -17.04 12.04 19.30
CA HIS A 11 -17.04 10.79 18.54
C HIS A 11 -18.36 10.62 17.78
N SER A 12 -18.38 11.04 16.51
CA SER A 12 -19.53 10.96 15.64
C SER A 12 -19.15 10.44 14.24
N ALA A 13 -20.13 9.93 13.48
CA ALA A 13 -19.90 9.52 12.11
C ALA A 13 -19.39 10.68 11.23
N ILE A 14 -19.88 11.91 11.49
CA ILE A 14 -19.45 13.12 10.77
C ILE A 14 -17.99 13.41 11.08
N GLN A 15 -17.59 13.34 12.35
CA GLN A 15 -16.19 13.49 12.77
C GLN A 15 -15.29 12.48 12.03
N ALA A 16 -15.69 11.20 12.00
CA ALA A 16 -14.92 10.16 11.35
C ALA A 16 -14.69 10.49 9.85
N VAL A 17 -15.74 10.88 9.13
CA VAL A 17 -15.65 11.26 7.73
C VAL A 17 -14.75 12.47 7.51
N VAL A 18 -14.87 13.51 8.35
CA VAL A 18 -14.07 14.73 8.24
C VAL A 18 -12.59 14.43 8.52
N VAL A 19 -12.29 13.71 9.62
CA VAL A 19 -10.91 13.38 10.00
C VAL A 19 -10.25 12.49 8.94
N LEU A 20 -10.91 11.43 8.49
CA LEU A 20 -10.38 10.54 7.46
C LEU A 20 -10.20 11.25 6.11
N SER A 21 -11.12 12.15 5.75
CA SER A 21 -11.00 12.96 4.55
C SER A 21 -9.80 13.93 4.62
N LEU A 22 -9.62 14.60 5.75
CA LEU A 22 -8.48 15.51 5.95
C LEU A 22 -7.14 14.76 5.90
N ILE A 23 -7.04 13.61 6.60
CA ILE A 23 -5.85 12.76 6.56
C ILE A 23 -5.55 12.34 5.11
N SER A 24 -6.58 11.95 4.36
CA SER A 24 -6.44 11.55 2.95
C SER A 24 -5.96 12.70 2.07
N VAL A 25 -6.56 13.89 2.22
CA VAL A 25 -6.18 15.08 1.44
C VAL A 25 -4.75 15.50 1.73
N PHE A 26 -4.40 15.66 3.01
CA PHE A 26 -3.04 16.04 3.40
C PHE A 26 -2.01 14.97 2.99
N GLY A 27 -2.33 13.69 3.16
CA GLY A 27 -1.48 12.59 2.74
C GLY A 27 -1.24 12.56 1.23
N MET A 28 -2.29 12.77 0.43
CA MET A 28 -2.16 12.85 -1.04
C MET A 28 -1.41 14.11 -1.49
N MET A 29 -1.57 15.24 -0.82
CA MET A 29 -0.82 16.47 -1.13
C MET A 29 0.67 16.26 -0.86
N LEU A 30 1.03 15.73 0.30
CA LEU A 30 2.41 15.43 0.66
C LEU A 30 3.00 14.31 -0.21
N GLY A 31 2.17 13.35 -0.62
CA GLY A 31 2.56 12.27 -1.52
C GLY A 31 3.03 12.73 -2.91
N LYS A 32 2.68 13.96 -3.33
CA LYS A 32 3.19 14.57 -4.56
C LYS A 32 4.61 15.13 -4.42
N VAL A 33 5.07 15.34 -3.20
CA VAL A 33 6.43 15.84 -2.94
C VAL A 33 7.43 14.74 -3.27
N ARG A 34 8.44 15.08 -4.07
CA ARG A 34 9.51 14.16 -4.46
C ARG A 34 10.73 14.41 -3.59
N PHE A 35 11.10 13.40 -2.80
CA PHE A 35 12.37 13.39 -2.08
C PHE A 35 13.40 12.62 -2.89
N PHE A 36 14.51 13.24 -3.26
CA PHE A 36 15.56 12.64 -4.10
C PHE A 36 15.04 12.00 -5.41
N GLY A 37 13.99 12.59 -6.01
CA GLY A 37 13.37 12.06 -7.22
C GLY A 37 12.35 10.95 -7.01
N ILE A 38 12.13 10.50 -5.78
CA ILE A 38 11.21 9.45 -5.40
C ILE A 38 9.99 10.08 -4.73
N SER A 39 8.79 9.66 -5.15
CA SER A 39 7.53 10.05 -4.54
C SER A 39 6.94 8.83 -3.82
N LEU A 40 6.58 8.98 -2.56
CA LEU A 40 5.89 7.94 -1.79
C LEU A 40 4.39 7.83 -2.15
N GLY A 41 3.88 8.79 -2.95
CA GLY A 41 2.51 8.74 -3.46
C GLY A 41 1.45 8.65 -2.36
N VAL A 42 0.44 7.81 -2.58
CA VAL A 42 -0.70 7.61 -1.67
C VAL A 42 -0.26 7.08 -0.29
N THR A 43 0.93 6.49 -0.19
CA THR A 43 1.46 5.96 1.08
C THR A 43 1.64 7.03 2.15
N PHE A 44 1.82 8.30 1.76
CA PHE A 44 1.85 9.38 2.74
C PHE A 44 0.60 9.49 3.58
N VAL A 45 -0.56 9.03 3.08
CA VAL A 45 -1.81 8.97 3.87
C VAL A 45 -1.63 8.15 5.14
N PHE A 46 -0.93 7.01 5.03
CA PHE A 46 -0.61 6.16 6.17
C PHE A 46 0.23 6.90 7.23
N PHE A 47 1.28 7.60 6.81
CA PHE A 47 2.13 8.36 7.75
C PHE A 47 1.41 9.56 8.37
N ILE A 48 0.55 10.25 7.60
CA ILE A 48 -0.30 11.32 8.16
C ILE A 48 -1.29 10.77 9.16
N GLY A 49 -1.86 9.57 8.93
CA GLY A 49 -2.73 8.89 9.89
C GLY A 49 -2.01 8.59 11.21
N ILE A 50 -0.77 8.07 11.15
CA ILE A 50 0.05 7.84 12.34
C ILE A 50 0.33 9.16 13.08
N ALA A 51 0.71 10.21 12.37
CA ALA A 51 0.96 11.52 12.96
C ALA A 51 -0.32 12.09 13.62
N ALA A 52 -1.48 12.00 12.95
CA ALA A 52 -2.76 12.45 13.48
C ALA A 52 -3.11 11.72 14.79
N GLY A 53 -2.93 10.39 14.84
CA GLY A 53 -3.11 9.60 16.05
C GLY A 53 -2.14 10.00 17.17
N HIS A 54 -0.89 10.28 16.84
CA HIS A 54 0.13 10.76 17.80
C HIS A 54 -0.25 12.11 18.41
N PHE A 55 -0.85 13.00 17.63
CA PHE A 55 -1.35 14.30 18.10
C PHE A 55 -2.71 14.21 18.82
N GLY A 56 -3.21 13.00 19.08
CA GLY A 56 -4.41 12.78 19.87
C GLY A 56 -5.72 12.87 19.08
N LEU A 57 -5.68 12.93 17.74
CA LEU A 57 -6.88 12.79 16.92
C LEU A 57 -7.37 11.34 17.01
N SER A 58 -8.48 11.15 17.70
CA SER A 58 -9.13 9.84 17.82
C SER A 58 -10.47 9.85 17.11
N VAL A 59 -10.79 8.72 16.50
CA VAL A 59 -12.06 8.46 15.82
C VAL A 59 -12.75 7.32 16.57
N ASP A 60 -14.07 7.29 16.57
CA ASP A 60 -14.82 6.18 17.16
C ASP A 60 -14.34 4.85 16.59
N PRO A 61 -13.96 3.88 17.44
CA PRO A 61 -13.37 2.61 17.01
C PRO A 61 -14.29 1.81 16.07
N SER A 62 -15.60 1.88 16.27
CA SER A 62 -16.57 1.16 15.43
C SER A 62 -16.66 1.78 14.03
N MET A 63 -16.62 3.10 13.95
CA MET A 63 -16.60 3.82 12.68
C MET A 63 -15.27 3.60 11.94
N LEU A 64 -14.16 3.55 12.67
CA LEU A 64 -12.86 3.26 12.08
C LEU A 64 -12.81 1.83 11.50
N ALA A 65 -13.28 0.83 12.24
CA ALA A 65 -13.35 -0.56 11.79
C ALA A 65 -14.27 -0.72 10.56
N PHE A 66 -15.40 0.00 10.53
CA PHE A 66 -16.26 0.03 9.36
C PHE A 66 -15.56 0.65 8.14
N ALA A 67 -14.90 1.81 8.33
CA ALA A 67 -14.20 2.50 7.25
C ALA A 67 -13.04 1.65 6.69
N GLU A 68 -12.31 0.95 7.55
CA GLU A 68 -11.24 0.02 7.17
C GLU A 68 -11.79 -1.13 6.32
N SER A 69 -12.81 -1.84 6.81
CA SER A 69 -13.42 -2.97 6.10
C SER A 69 -14.02 -2.54 4.77
N PHE A 70 -14.76 -1.43 4.74
CA PHE A 70 -15.38 -0.88 3.54
C PHE A 70 -14.32 -0.40 2.53
N GLY A 71 -13.28 0.28 3.00
CA GLY A 71 -12.17 0.71 2.16
C GLY A 71 -11.42 -0.45 1.53
N LEU A 72 -11.19 -1.53 2.27
CA LEU A 72 -10.55 -2.74 1.76
C LEU A 72 -11.41 -3.41 0.68
N VAL A 73 -12.72 -3.53 0.89
CA VAL A 73 -13.66 -4.07 -0.12
C VAL A 73 -13.65 -3.23 -1.39
N LEU A 74 -13.74 -1.91 -1.27
CA LEU A 74 -13.68 -1.00 -2.41
C LEU A 74 -12.36 -1.10 -3.17
N PHE A 75 -11.24 -1.22 -2.45
CA PHE A 75 -9.92 -1.39 -3.04
C PHE A 75 -9.83 -2.67 -3.87
N VAL A 76 -10.23 -3.81 -3.30
CA VAL A 76 -10.22 -5.12 -3.99
C VAL A 76 -11.16 -5.09 -5.21
N TYR A 77 -12.35 -4.50 -5.06
CA TYR A 77 -13.31 -4.34 -6.16
C TYR A 77 -12.74 -3.50 -7.31
N ALA A 78 -12.15 -2.34 -6.98
CA ALA A 78 -11.54 -1.46 -7.98
C ALA A 78 -10.38 -2.14 -8.73
N LEU A 79 -9.54 -2.89 -8.02
CA LEU A 79 -8.49 -3.72 -8.64
C LEU A 79 -9.08 -4.79 -9.57
N GLY A 80 -10.14 -5.47 -9.12
CA GLY A 80 -10.84 -6.46 -9.93
C GLY A 80 -11.38 -5.88 -11.24
N LEU A 81 -12.01 -4.70 -11.18
CA LEU A 81 -12.49 -3.99 -12.37
C LEU A 81 -11.35 -3.59 -13.31
N GLN A 82 -10.23 -3.13 -12.77
CA GLN A 82 -9.08 -2.69 -13.57
C GLN A 82 -8.37 -3.87 -14.26
N VAL A 83 -8.19 -4.97 -13.56
CA VAL A 83 -7.41 -6.13 -14.04
C VAL A 83 -8.27 -7.11 -14.81
N GLY A 84 -9.57 -7.25 -14.45
CA GLY A 84 -10.47 -8.28 -14.96
C GLY A 84 -10.55 -8.39 -16.49
N PRO A 85 -10.77 -7.29 -17.22
CA PRO A 85 -10.95 -7.35 -18.69
C PRO A 85 -9.77 -7.94 -19.47
N GLY A 86 -8.54 -7.72 -18.94
CA GLY A 86 -7.30 -8.21 -19.58
C GLY A 86 -6.75 -9.51 -19.00
N PHE A 87 -7.29 -9.98 -17.89
CA PHE A 87 -6.68 -11.05 -17.09
C PHE A 87 -6.51 -12.35 -17.87
N PHE A 88 -7.59 -12.88 -18.45
CA PHE A 88 -7.55 -14.16 -19.17
C PHE A 88 -6.75 -14.10 -20.46
N SER A 89 -6.78 -12.97 -21.19
CA SER A 89 -5.99 -12.79 -22.41
C SER A 89 -4.49 -12.70 -22.08
N SER A 90 -4.13 -12.01 -21.00
CA SER A 90 -2.76 -11.89 -20.52
C SER A 90 -2.19 -13.23 -20.05
N LEU A 91 -2.99 -14.06 -19.40
CA LEU A 91 -2.58 -15.41 -18.99
C LEU A 91 -2.24 -16.29 -20.19
N ARG A 92 -3.03 -16.22 -21.26
CA ARG A 92 -2.81 -17.04 -22.47
C ARG A 92 -1.60 -16.60 -23.29
N SER A 93 -1.26 -15.31 -23.28
CA SER A 93 -0.14 -14.73 -24.06
C SER A 93 1.21 -14.75 -23.33
N GLY A 94 1.48 -15.75 -22.50
CA GLY A 94 2.74 -15.91 -21.76
C GLY A 94 2.73 -15.40 -20.31
N GLY A 95 1.60 -14.87 -19.85
CA GLY A 95 1.44 -14.36 -18.48
C GLY A 95 1.59 -15.44 -17.41
N ILE A 96 1.40 -16.71 -17.73
CA ILE A 96 1.55 -17.82 -16.78
C ILE A 96 2.97 -17.90 -16.20
N ARG A 97 3.99 -17.59 -17.00
CA ARG A 97 5.38 -17.54 -16.55
C ARG A 97 5.60 -16.39 -15.56
N LEU A 98 5.03 -15.22 -15.84
CA LEU A 98 5.10 -14.06 -14.94
C LEU A 98 4.36 -14.32 -13.62
N VAL A 99 3.17 -14.91 -13.71
CA VAL A 99 2.39 -15.29 -12.53
C VAL A 99 3.14 -16.30 -11.67
N SER A 100 3.74 -17.34 -12.27
CA SER A 100 4.50 -18.33 -11.50
C SER A 100 5.73 -17.72 -10.80
N LEU A 101 6.45 -16.82 -11.48
CA LEU A 101 7.56 -16.10 -10.87
C LEU A 101 7.10 -15.17 -9.73
N ALA A 102 6.02 -14.44 -9.93
CA ALA A 102 5.43 -13.59 -8.88
C ALA A 102 5.01 -14.42 -7.66
N THR A 103 4.34 -15.55 -7.90
CA THR A 103 3.94 -16.49 -6.83
C THR A 103 5.17 -17.01 -6.08
N LEU A 104 6.23 -17.39 -6.79
CA LEU A 104 7.47 -17.86 -6.18
C LEU A 104 8.10 -16.78 -5.28
N ILE A 105 8.14 -15.52 -5.76
CA ILE A 105 8.67 -14.39 -4.96
C ILE A 105 7.85 -14.20 -3.69
N VAL A 106 6.52 -14.19 -3.80
CA VAL A 106 5.62 -14.02 -2.63
C VAL A 106 5.80 -15.16 -1.63
N LEU A 107 5.82 -16.41 -2.09
CA LEU A 107 6.00 -17.57 -1.21
C LEU A 107 7.37 -17.58 -0.54
N THR A 108 8.42 -17.23 -1.29
CA THR A 108 9.78 -17.14 -0.73
C THR A 108 9.88 -16.02 0.31
N GLY A 109 9.31 -14.85 0.03
CA GLY A 109 9.26 -13.73 0.98
C GLY A 109 8.51 -14.09 2.26
N SER A 110 7.35 -14.74 2.13
CA SER A 110 6.56 -15.20 3.26
C SER A 110 7.30 -16.28 4.08
N ALA A 111 7.92 -17.25 3.41
CA ALA A 111 8.71 -18.29 4.09
C ALA A 111 9.92 -17.71 4.84
N LEU A 112 10.61 -16.73 4.26
CA LEU A 112 11.70 -16.00 4.91
C LEU A 112 11.20 -15.23 6.14
N ALA A 113 10.06 -14.54 6.04
CA ALA A 113 9.47 -13.82 7.15
C ALA A 113 9.13 -14.77 8.31
N VAL A 114 8.47 -15.90 8.02
CA VAL A 114 8.18 -16.93 9.03
C VAL A 114 9.48 -17.49 9.64
N GLY A 115 10.46 -17.84 8.83
CA GLY A 115 11.76 -18.37 9.29
C GLY A 115 12.51 -17.38 10.19
N LEU A 116 12.56 -16.10 9.79
CA LEU A 116 13.18 -15.04 10.59
C LEU A 116 12.40 -14.78 11.88
N GLY A 117 11.07 -14.82 11.85
CA GLY A 117 10.22 -14.68 13.03
C GLY A 117 10.54 -15.76 14.08
N TYR A 118 10.62 -17.00 13.66
CA TYR A 118 11.03 -18.10 14.55
C TYR A 118 12.46 -17.95 15.05
N ALA A 119 13.42 -17.61 14.18
CA ALA A 119 14.81 -17.45 14.56
C ALA A 119 15.03 -16.28 15.54
N ALA A 120 14.37 -15.16 15.31
CA ALA A 120 14.45 -13.96 16.14
C ALA A 120 13.47 -13.97 17.32
N ARG A 121 12.60 -14.98 17.43
CA ARG A 121 11.53 -15.09 18.45
C ARG A 121 10.58 -13.90 18.43
N VAL A 122 10.29 -13.36 17.25
CA VAL A 122 9.33 -12.29 17.04
C VAL A 122 7.94 -12.91 16.90
N PRO A 123 6.90 -12.37 17.57
CA PRO A 123 5.52 -12.83 17.38
C PRO A 123 5.10 -12.77 15.91
N MET A 124 4.31 -13.73 15.45
CA MET A 124 3.87 -13.77 14.05
C MET A 124 2.96 -12.61 13.67
N SER A 125 2.23 -12.04 14.62
CA SER A 125 1.47 -10.80 14.45
C SER A 125 2.35 -9.63 14.02
N ASP A 126 3.46 -9.45 14.72
CA ASP A 126 4.43 -8.39 14.47
C ASP A 126 5.18 -8.63 13.16
N MET A 127 5.56 -9.89 12.91
CA MET A 127 6.22 -10.30 11.68
C MET A 127 5.35 -10.09 10.45
N ALA A 128 4.03 -10.27 10.56
CA ALA A 128 3.09 -9.93 9.49
C ALA A 128 3.16 -8.44 9.13
N GLY A 129 3.19 -7.56 10.13
CA GLY A 129 3.37 -6.12 9.92
C GLY A 129 4.73 -5.77 9.29
N ILE A 130 5.81 -6.37 9.79
CA ILE A 130 7.17 -6.20 9.25
C ILE A 130 7.22 -6.63 7.77
N LEU A 131 6.62 -7.76 7.43
CA LEU A 131 6.55 -8.22 6.03
C LEU A 131 5.78 -7.25 5.16
N CYS A 132 4.62 -6.76 5.62
CA CYS A 132 3.80 -5.79 4.90
C CYS A 132 4.57 -4.49 4.64
N GLY A 133 5.31 -3.99 5.62
CA GLY A 133 6.14 -2.80 5.47
C GLY A 133 7.33 -3.02 4.54
N ALA A 134 8.07 -4.11 4.71
CA ALA A 134 9.22 -4.45 3.87
C ALA A 134 8.85 -4.65 2.40
N THR A 135 7.64 -5.15 2.13
CA THR A 135 7.09 -5.30 0.77
C THR A 135 6.28 -4.09 0.29
N THR A 136 6.19 -3.03 1.10
CA THR A 136 5.41 -1.82 0.81
C THR A 136 3.93 -2.11 0.49
N ASN A 137 3.34 -3.09 1.16
CA ASN A 137 2.00 -3.61 0.89
C ASN A 137 1.01 -3.24 2.00
N THR A 138 0.53 -2.00 2.00
CA THR A 138 -0.47 -1.51 2.96
C THR A 138 -1.83 -2.22 2.89
N PRO A 139 -2.35 -2.65 1.72
CA PRO A 139 -3.55 -3.46 1.68
C PRO A 139 -3.42 -4.82 2.39
N ALA A 140 -2.25 -5.45 2.31
CA ALA A 140 -1.98 -6.68 3.04
C ALA A 140 -1.94 -6.43 4.56
N LEU A 141 -1.49 -5.25 5.01
CA LEU A 141 -1.56 -4.87 6.41
C LEU A 141 -3.02 -4.79 6.89
N GLY A 142 -3.91 -4.13 6.13
CA GLY A 142 -5.33 -4.07 6.47
C GLY A 142 -5.97 -5.45 6.58
N ALA A 143 -5.67 -6.36 5.63
CA ALA A 143 -6.14 -7.75 5.71
C ALA A 143 -5.57 -8.49 6.94
N ALA A 144 -4.30 -8.28 7.28
CA ALA A 144 -3.67 -8.86 8.46
C ALA A 144 -4.30 -8.34 9.75
N GLN A 145 -4.55 -7.03 9.86
CA GLN A 145 -5.22 -6.42 11.01
C GLN A 145 -6.63 -6.96 11.20
N GLN A 146 -7.39 -7.11 10.11
CA GLN A 146 -8.72 -7.69 10.15
C GLN A 146 -8.70 -9.14 10.66
N MET A 147 -7.74 -9.95 10.20
CA MET A 147 -7.58 -11.32 10.69
C MET A 147 -7.17 -11.36 12.16
N LEU A 148 -6.20 -10.54 12.57
CA LEU A 148 -5.75 -10.45 13.97
C LEU A 148 -6.91 -10.04 14.90
N SER A 149 -7.71 -9.06 14.47
CA SER A 149 -8.91 -8.64 15.20
C SER A 149 -9.93 -9.76 15.35
N GLN A 150 -10.19 -10.56 14.31
CA GLN A 150 -11.06 -11.73 14.39
C GLN A 150 -10.52 -12.80 15.36
N MET A 151 -9.20 -12.93 15.46
CA MET A 151 -8.53 -13.81 16.40
C MET A 151 -8.42 -13.23 17.81
N GLN A 152 -8.94 -12.02 18.06
CA GLN A 152 -8.82 -11.26 19.32
C GLN A 152 -7.36 -11.01 19.73
N LEU A 153 -6.47 -10.87 18.74
CA LEU A 153 -5.07 -10.52 18.94
C LEU A 153 -4.86 -9.01 18.76
N ASP A 154 -3.82 -8.47 19.40
CA ASP A 154 -3.48 -7.05 19.29
C ASP A 154 -2.92 -6.74 17.88
N CYS A 155 -3.51 -5.74 17.22
CA CYS A 155 -3.12 -5.29 15.89
C CYS A 155 -2.08 -4.16 15.91
N ASN A 156 -1.84 -3.53 17.08
CA ASN A 156 -1.02 -2.33 17.20
C ASN A 156 0.43 -2.60 16.79
N ASN A 157 0.98 -3.74 17.22
CA ASN A 157 2.35 -4.12 16.91
C ASN A 157 2.55 -4.40 15.42
N ALA A 158 1.56 -4.99 14.74
CA ALA A 158 1.62 -5.19 13.28
C ALA A 158 1.68 -3.84 12.56
N THR A 159 0.88 -2.86 12.99
CA THR A 159 0.89 -1.50 12.44
C THR A 159 2.24 -0.82 12.66
N LEU A 160 2.77 -0.91 13.87
CA LEU A 160 4.08 -0.34 14.22
C LEU A 160 5.20 -1.01 13.42
N GLY A 161 5.21 -2.34 13.32
CA GLY A 161 6.16 -3.10 12.51
C GLY A 161 6.14 -2.67 11.05
N CYS A 162 4.96 -2.48 10.48
CA CYS A 162 4.80 -1.96 9.12
C CYS A 162 5.36 -0.53 8.99
N ALA A 163 5.00 0.37 9.89
CA ALA A 163 5.44 1.77 9.85
C ALA A 163 6.97 1.90 9.89
N LEU A 164 7.63 1.10 10.74
CA LEU A 164 9.10 1.13 10.89
C LEU A 164 9.82 0.53 9.69
N THR A 165 9.28 -0.54 9.08
CA THR A 165 9.95 -1.24 7.99
C THR A 165 9.60 -0.68 6.61
N TYR A 166 8.51 0.07 6.48
CA TYR A 166 8.05 0.61 5.21
C TYR A 166 9.09 1.51 4.51
N PRO A 167 9.72 2.50 5.17
CA PRO A 167 10.74 3.33 4.53
C PRO A 167 11.94 2.50 4.04
N LEU A 168 12.32 1.48 4.81
CA LEU A 168 13.40 0.55 4.42
C LEU A 168 12.99 -0.31 3.23
N GLY A 169 11.72 -0.73 3.18
CA GLY A 169 11.16 -1.45 2.04
C GLY A 169 11.23 -0.65 0.75
N VAL A 170 10.83 0.63 0.78
CA VAL A 170 10.93 1.53 -0.38
C VAL A 170 12.37 1.67 -0.86
N VAL A 171 13.30 1.96 0.06
CA VAL A 171 14.72 2.10 -0.28
C VAL A 171 15.27 0.76 -0.80
N GLY A 172 14.92 -0.35 -0.16
CA GLY A 172 15.36 -1.70 -0.55
C GLY A 172 14.93 -2.08 -1.96
N VAL A 173 13.66 -1.82 -2.31
CA VAL A 173 13.14 -2.09 -3.67
C VAL A 173 13.88 -1.25 -4.71
N ILE A 174 14.11 0.03 -4.45
CA ILE A 174 14.82 0.92 -5.37
C ILE A 174 16.27 0.45 -5.56
N LEU A 175 16.98 0.16 -4.47
CA LEU A 175 18.35 -0.36 -4.54
C LEU A 175 18.39 -1.72 -5.23
N GLY A 176 17.40 -2.58 -4.99
CA GLY A 176 17.26 -3.87 -5.66
C GLY A 176 17.10 -3.72 -7.17
N ILE A 177 16.22 -2.82 -7.62
CA ILE A 177 16.04 -2.53 -9.06
C ILE A 177 17.33 -1.99 -9.67
N ILE A 178 18.00 -1.04 -9.01
CA ILE A 178 19.29 -0.49 -9.48
C ILE A 178 20.35 -1.59 -9.58
N ALA A 179 20.45 -2.45 -8.55
CA ALA A 179 21.41 -3.55 -8.53
C ALA A 179 21.14 -4.56 -9.67
N VAL A 180 19.88 -4.99 -9.84
CA VAL A 180 19.50 -5.89 -10.92
C VAL A 180 19.80 -5.27 -12.29
N ARG A 181 19.43 -4.00 -12.48
CA ARG A 181 19.71 -3.29 -13.73
C ARG A 181 21.22 -3.19 -14.02
N LYS A 182 22.03 -2.91 -13.00
CA LYS A 182 23.49 -2.74 -13.17
C LYS A 182 24.22 -4.08 -13.36
N LEU A 183 23.75 -5.14 -12.73
CA LEU A 183 24.44 -6.44 -12.72
C LEU A 183 23.95 -7.37 -13.83
N PHE A 184 22.67 -7.31 -14.20
CA PHE A 184 22.04 -8.31 -15.08
C PHE A 184 21.47 -7.73 -16.38
N ALA A 185 21.10 -6.44 -16.44
CA ALA A 185 20.52 -5.87 -17.64
C ALA A 185 21.62 -5.51 -18.64
N ARG A 186 21.49 -6.00 -19.88
CA ARG A 186 22.31 -5.59 -21.01
C ARG A 186 21.68 -4.35 -21.68
N PRO A 187 22.46 -3.48 -22.34
CA PRO A 187 21.93 -2.31 -23.06
C PRO A 187 20.86 -2.67 -24.11
N SER A 188 20.93 -3.89 -24.66
CA SER A 188 19.95 -4.43 -25.63
C SER A 188 18.60 -4.80 -24.99
N ASP A 189 18.54 -4.98 -23.67
CA ASP A 189 17.33 -5.43 -22.96
C ASP A 189 16.45 -4.25 -22.53
N ILE A 190 16.94 -3.03 -22.71
CA ILE A 190 16.19 -1.81 -22.40
C ILE A 190 15.39 -1.44 -23.65
N PRO A 191 14.04 -1.54 -23.64
CA PRO A 191 13.23 -1.07 -24.74
C PRO A 191 13.56 0.41 -24.98
N GLN A 192 14.03 0.73 -26.18
CA GLN A 192 14.12 2.14 -26.56
C GLN A 192 12.69 2.67 -26.61
N PRO A 193 12.41 3.87 -26.07
CA PRO A 193 11.09 4.46 -26.20
C PRO A 193 10.81 4.56 -27.70
N ASP A 194 9.86 3.75 -28.19
CA ASP A 194 9.46 3.77 -29.60
C ASP A 194 9.10 5.20 -29.98
N ALA A 195 9.88 5.77 -30.88
CA ALA A 195 9.63 7.10 -31.45
C ALA A 195 8.32 7.11 -32.28
N GLU A 196 7.73 5.95 -32.53
CA GLU A 196 6.48 5.79 -33.29
C GLU A 196 5.20 6.05 -32.51
N HIS A 197 5.20 5.98 -31.18
CA HIS A 197 3.95 6.21 -30.38
C HIS A 197 3.53 7.69 -30.29
N LYS A 198 4.32 8.62 -30.83
CA LYS A 198 3.94 10.05 -30.88
C LYS A 198 3.03 10.42 -32.05
N LYS A 199 2.69 9.51 -32.95
CA LYS A 199 2.04 9.87 -34.21
C LYS A 199 0.53 9.63 -34.33
N ASN A 200 -0.13 9.03 -33.33
CA ASN A 200 -1.56 8.71 -33.46
C ASN A 200 -2.38 9.18 -32.25
N ILE A 201 -2.26 10.45 -31.87
CA ILE A 201 -3.33 11.10 -31.10
C ILE A 201 -4.33 11.64 -32.09
N PHE A 202 -5.37 10.87 -32.39
CA PHE A 202 -6.54 11.37 -33.11
C PHE A 202 -7.36 12.22 -32.14
N ILE A 203 -7.35 13.54 -32.35
CA ILE A 203 -8.30 14.42 -31.70
C ILE A 203 -9.63 14.21 -32.44
N VAL A 204 -10.56 13.49 -31.79
CA VAL A 204 -11.93 13.40 -32.28
C VAL A 204 -12.67 14.63 -31.75
N GLU A 205 -12.88 15.64 -32.60
CA GLU A 205 -13.83 16.72 -32.32
C GLU A 205 -15.24 16.18 -32.50
N PHE A 206 -15.98 16.09 -31.40
CA PHE A 206 -17.43 15.89 -31.48
C PHE A 206 -18.10 17.23 -31.84
N LYS A 207 -18.77 17.23 -32.98
CA LYS A 207 -19.63 18.33 -33.43
C LYS A 207 -21.03 18.11 -32.93
#